data_46cdd1407f572257074e0516f46ee3a0
#
_entry.id   46cdd1407f572257074e0516f46ee3a0
#
_cell.length_a   1.000
_cell.length_b   1.000
_cell.length_c   1.000
_cell.angle_alpha   90.00
_cell.angle_beta   90.00
_cell.angle_gamma   90.00
#
_symmetry.space_group_name_H-M   'P 1'
#
loop_
_entity.id
_entity.type
_entity.pdbx_description
1 polymer ?
#
loop_
_entity_poly.entity_id
_entity_poly.type
_entity_poly.pdbx_seq_one_letter_code
_entity_poly.pdbx_strand_id
1 'polypeptide(L)'
;YQTVLLILNKEQRGYMTPLEFNKTGAQAQLEIFENYFDSLNQQIRIPQTDTDYADRVAGLDEKISIFKEFGNATFSNNSFNLPSQFSGSGITNTTTNPAVTTAATVAYVLQNVTAAQVADSVISVFQDGTLLAQTDYNIAGTTITFASQPATLNLPITAILTPKEFYKLGTVQFQTGALFSQEVERVTRSSLFHLLSSNLTRPSTTYPIYIYENNKLIVYPTSIQTGISVAYIRKPLNPIWAFEVNNANNAYTFNEGGSQNFELHPADQTELVLKILLYSGIVINDPTIIQAAAAQVQQEQNNQKS
;
A
#
# COMPACT_ATOMS: atom_id res chain seq x y z
N TYR A 1 6.77 -17.66 6.84
CA TYR A 1 7.19 -18.72 5.92
C TYR A 1 7.55 -20.00 6.65
N GLN A 2 8.47 -19.95 7.62
CA GLN A 2 8.90 -21.13 8.37
C GLN A 2 7.73 -21.85 9.07
N THR A 3 6.81 -21.12 9.69
CA THR A 3 5.62 -21.68 10.33
C THR A 3 4.74 -22.45 9.34
N VAL A 4 4.50 -21.88 8.17
CA VAL A 4 3.72 -22.52 7.09
C VAL A 4 4.43 -23.81 6.61
N LEU A 5 5.74 -23.73 6.35
CA LEU A 5 6.51 -24.90 5.97
C LEU A 5 6.51 -26.00 7.03
N LEU A 6 6.61 -25.62 8.31
CA LEU A 6 6.61 -26.58 9.41
C LEU A 6 5.29 -27.36 9.49
N ILE A 7 4.16 -26.68 9.27
CA ILE A 7 2.86 -27.32 9.23
C ILE A 7 2.74 -28.24 8.02
N LEU A 8 3.12 -27.78 6.82
CA LEU A 8 3.09 -28.58 5.60
C LEU A 8 3.99 -29.83 5.71
N ASN A 9 5.21 -29.67 6.23
CA ASN A 9 6.16 -30.78 6.39
C ASN A 9 5.70 -31.81 7.45
N LYS A 10 5.05 -31.37 8.54
CA LYS A 10 4.55 -32.25 9.60
C LYS A 10 3.54 -33.26 9.06
N GLU A 11 2.76 -32.83 8.09
CA GLU A 11 1.76 -33.66 7.41
C GLU A 11 2.33 -34.50 6.25
N GLN A 12 3.64 -34.43 5.97
CA GLN A 12 4.34 -35.07 4.83
C GLN A 12 3.72 -34.78 3.45
N ARG A 13 3.12 -33.59 3.29
CA ARG A 13 2.20 -33.30 2.19
C ARG A 13 2.69 -32.31 1.16
N GLY A 14 3.95 -31.96 1.20
CA GLY A 14 4.54 -31.16 0.12
C GLY A 14 5.44 -30.05 0.62
N TYR A 15 6.10 -29.44 -0.33
CA TYR A 15 7.01 -28.34 -0.15
C TYR A 15 6.47 -27.13 -0.91
N MET A 16 6.39 -25.99 -0.22
CA MET A 16 6.03 -24.73 -0.84
C MET A 16 7.28 -23.93 -1.17
N THR A 17 7.43 -23.56 -2.41
CA THR A 17 8.52 -22.69 -2.84
C THR A 17 8.33 -21.26 -2.31
N PRO A 18 9.41 -20.48 -2.13
CA PRO A 18 9.29 -19.07 -1.74
C PRO A 18 8.43 -18.24 -2.68
N LEU A 19 8.45 -18.51 -3.97
CA LEU A 19 7.64 -17.80 -4.96
C LEU A 19 6.15 -18.12 -4.81
N GLU A 20 5.80 -19.37 -4.55
CA GLU A 20 4.41 -19.77 -4.26
C GLU A 20 3.93 -19.12 -2.96
N PHE A 21 4.78 -19.11 -1.91
CA PHE A 21 4.47 -18.44 -0.67
C PHE A 21 4.20 -16.94 -0.88
N ASN A 22 5.02 -16.25 -1.64
CA ASN A 22 4.83 -14.82 -1.92
C ASN A 22 3.50 -14.56 -2.64
N LYS A 23 3.13 -15.40 -3.61
CA LYS A 23 1.86 -15.26 -4.33
C LYS A 23 0.64 -15.58 -3.44
N THR A 24 0.68 -16.69 -2.73
CA THR A 24 -0.43 -17.09 -1.83
C THR A 24 -0.55 -16.14 -0.64
N GLY A 25 0.58 -15.67 -0.12
CA GLY A 25 0.63 -14.68 0.94
C GLY A 25 0.03 -13.32 0.52
N ALA A 26 0.37 -12.85 -0.67
CA ALA A 26 -0.21 -11.61 -1.21
C ALA A 26 -1.73 -11.73 -1.39
N GLN A 27 -2.21 -12.86 -1.90
CA GLN A 27 -3.64 -13.11 -2.06
C GLN A 27 -4.37 -13.19 -0.71
N ALA A 28 -3.79 -13.89 0.26
CA ALA A 28 -4.36 -14.02 1.60
C ALA A 28 -4.43 -12.65 2.32
N GLN A 29 -3.37 -11.84 2.20
CA GLN A 29 -3.34 -10.48 2.74
C GLN A 29 -4.42 -9.58 2.13
N LEU A 30 -4.57 -9.62 0.80
CA LEU A 30 -5.57 -8.81 0.11
C LEU A 30 -7.00 -9.20 0.53
N GLU A 31 -7.27 -10.48 0.67
CA GLU A 31 -8.58 -10.95 1.12
C GLU A 31 -8.90 -10.53 2.56
N ILE A 32 -7.93 -10.60 3.49
CA ILE A 32 -8.11 -10.10 4.87
C ILE A 32 -8.36 -8.59 4.85
N PHE A 33 -7.60 -7.86 4.06
CA PHE A 33 -7.78 -6.42 3.89
C PHE A 33 -9.19 -6.06 3.38
N GLU A 34 -9.70 -6.76 2.38
CA GLU A 34 -11.06 -6.54 1.86
C GLU A 34 -12.13 -6.89 2.91
N ASN A 35 -11.91 -7.95 3.69
CA ASN A 35 -12.82 -8.35 4.77
C ASN A 35 -12.96 -7.28 5.87
N TYR A 36 -11.96 -6.43 6.13
CA TYR A 36 -12.10 -5.33 7.09
C TYR A 36 -13.21 -4.36 6.69
N PHE A 37 -13.34 -4.06 5.41
CA PHE A 37 -14.38 -3.14 4.92
C PHE A 37 -15.76 -3.78 4.92
N ASP A 38 -15.84 -5.06 4.59
CA ASP A 38 -17.11 -5.79 4.63
C ASP A 38 -17.60 -5.92 6.08
N SER A 39 -16.70 -6.23 6.99
CA SER A 39 -17.01 -6.29 8.43
C SER A 39 -17.43 -4.93 8.97
N LEU A 40 -16.74 -3.85 8.62
CA LEU A 40 -17.11 -2.50 9.00
C LEU A 40 -18.50 -2.12 8.47
N ASN A 41 -18.78 -2.40 7.20
CA ASN A 41 -20.10 -2.15 6.60
C ASN A 41 -21.22 -2.95 7.27
N GLN A 42 -20.95 -4.19 7.68
CA GLN A 42 -21.92 -5.01 8.42
C GLN A 42 -22.18 -4.44 9.82
N GLN A 43 -21.11 -4.07 10.55
CA GLN A 43 -21.23 -3.50 11.90
C GLN A 43 -22.03 -2.18 11.90
N ILE A 44 -21.79 -1.28 10.94
CA ILE A 44 -22.51 0.00 10.83
C ILE A 44 -24.01 -0.21 10.60
N ARG A 45 -24.44 -1.34 10.02
CA ARG A 45 -25.85 -1.66 9.75
C ARG A 45 -26.59 -2.28 10.94
N ILE A 46 -25.86 -2.79 11.93
CA ILE A 46 -26.45 -3.38 13.13
C ILE A 46 -26.98 -2.25 14.03
N PRO A 47 -28.19 -2.38 14.60
CA PRO A 47 -28.72 -1.39 15.55
C PRO A 47 -27.77 -1.19 16.73
N GLN A 48 -27.44 0.04 17.04
CA GLN A 48 -26.51 0.42 18.13
C GLN A 48 -27.20 0.27 19.48
N THR A 49 -27.35 -0.94 19.98
CA THR A 49 -28.04 -1.22 21.25
C THR A 49 -27.10 -1.59 22.39
N ASP A 50 -25.80 -1.76 22.12
CA ASP A 50 -24.85 -2.28 23.10
C ASP A 50 -23.50 -1.53 23.12
N THR A 51 -22.85 -1.47 24.27
CA THR A 51 -21.51 -0.90 24.47
C THR A 51 -20.43 -1.65 23.68
N ASP A 52 -20.59 -2.94 23.50
CA ASP A 52 -19.68 -3.79 22.70
C ASP A 52 -19.58 -3.38 21.22
N TYR A 53 -20.62 -2.70 20.71
CA TYR A 53 -20.62 -2.17 19.35
C TYR A 53 -19.52 -1.13 19.11
N ALA A 54 -19.38 -0.18 20.04
CA ALA A 54 -18.38 0.88 19.94
C ALA A 54 -16.95 0.32 19.91
N ASP A 55 -16.68 -0.71 20.72
CA ASP A 55 -15.38 -1.36 20.79
C ASP A 55 -15.06 -2.15 19.53
N ARG A 56 -16.05 -2.83 18.93
CA ARG A 56 -15.87 -3.55 17.66
C ARG A 56 -15.57 -2.61 16.49
N VAL A 57 -16.31 -1.51 16.39
CA VAL A 57 -16.07 -0.49 15.35
C VAL A 57 -14.71 0.17 15.53
N ALA A 58 -14.32 0.50 16.76
CA ALA A 58 -13.02 1.07 17.08
C ALA A 58 -11.89 0.10 16.71
N GLY A 59 -12.02 -1.19 17.03
CA GLY A 59 -11.03 -2.19 16.67
C GLY A 59 -10.88 -2.39 15.15
N LEU A 60 -11.97 -2.31 14.38
CA LEU A 60 -11.90 -2.34 12.92
C LEU A 60 -11.28 -1.07 12.35
N ASP A 61 -11.61 0.09 12.91
CA ASP A 61 -11.00 1.36 12.48
C ASP A 61 -9.49 1.40 12.78
N GLU A 62 -9.05 0.80 13.88
CA GLU A 62 -7.63 0.62 14.21
C GLU A 62 -6.93 -0.25 13.16
N LYS A 63 -7.51 -1.39 12.77
CA LYS A 63 -6.99 -2.26 11.71
C LYS A 63 -6.90 -1.53 10.36
N ILE A 64 -7.90 -0.73 10.01
CA ILE A 64 -7.93 0.06 8.78
C ILE A 64 -6.96 1.25 8.85
N SER A 65 -6.66 1.77 10.04
CA SER A 65 -5.81 2.95 10.21
C SER A 65 -4.40 2.78 9.64
N ILE A 66 -3.88 1.55 9.60
CA ILE A 66 -2.58 1.20 9.02
C ILE A 66 -2.50 1.59 7.52
N PHE A 67 -3.65 1.60 6.83
CA PHE A 67 -3.77 1.87 5.40
C PHE A 67 -4.22 3.29 5.08
N LYS A 68 -4.55 4.09 6.12
CA LYS A 68 -4.93 5.50 5.93
C LYS A 68 -3.70 6.33 5.61
N GLU A 69 -3.72 6.99 4.47
CA GLU A 69 -2.67 7.88 4.00
C GLU A 69 -3.24 9.26 3.71
N PHE A 70 -2.38 10.25 3.72
CA PHE A 70 -2.72 11.63 3.39
C PHE A 70 -1.74 12.15 2.35
N GLY A 71 -2.24 12.70 1.27
CA GLY A 71 -1.39 13.17 0.18
C GLY A 71 -1.98 14.35 -0.57
N ASN A 72 -1.14 15.06 -1.31
CA ASN A 72 -1.56 16.18 -2.13
C ASN A 72 -2.01 15.71 -3.51
N ALA A 73 -3.15 16.21 -3.95
CA ALA A 73 -3.62 15.98 -5.31
C ALA A 73 -2.94 16.94 -6.30
N THR A 74 -2.56 16.46 -7.46
CA THR A 74 -1.85 17.22 -8.50
C THR A 74 -2.80 17.68 -9.58
N PHE A 75 -2.84 19.00 -9.87
CA PHE A 75 -3.71 19.55 -10.91
C PHE A 75 -3.15 19.30 -12.30
N SER A 76 -3.95 18.72 -13.18
CA SER A 76 -3.63 18.48 -14.58
C SER A 76 -4.91 18.33 -15.39
N ASN A 77 -4.94 18.92 -16.59
CA ASN A 77 -6.07 18.82 -17.52
C ASN A 77 -7.44 19.13 -16.86
N ASN A 78 -7.52 20.25 -16.12
CA ASN A 78 -8.74 20.72 -15.47
C ASN A 78 -9.33 19.79 -14.40
N SER A 79 -8.52 18.89 -13.87
CA SER A 79 -8.85 17.93 -12.82
C SER A 79 -7.67 17.70 -11.90
N PHE A 80 -7.94 17.20 -10.70
CA PHE A 80 -6.89 16.78 -9.79
C PHE A 80 -6.71 15.26 -9.87
N ASN A 81 -5.48 14.83 -10.11
CA ASN A 81 -5.09 13.43 -10.00
C ASN A 81 -4.85 13.11 -8.53
N LEU A 82 -5.34 11.96 -8.10
CA LEU A 82 -5.13 11.48 -6.74
C LEU A 82 -3.68 11.04 -6.54
N PRO A 83 -3.15 11.11 -5.29
CA PRO A 83 -1.86 10.52 -4.97
C PRO A 83 -1.89 9.01 -5.28
N SER A 84 -0.71 8.45 -5.54
CA SER A 84 -0.50 7.02 -5.85
C SER A 84 -1.32 6.43 -7.02
N GLN A 85 -1.75 7.26 -7.96
CA GLN A 85 -2.30 6.78 -9.22
C GLN A 85 -1.20 6.65 -10.29
N PHE A 86 -0.30 5.68 -10.07
CA PHE A 86 0.60 5.28 -11.14
C PHE A 86 -0.03 4.13 -11.92
N SER A 87 -0.12 4.28 -13.22
CA SER A 87 -0.40 3.18 -14.11
C SER A 87 0.89 2.41 -14.36
N GLY A 88 1.06 1.28 -13.73
CA GLY A 88 2.15 0.36 -14.04
C GLY A 88 2.74 -0.35 -12.81
N SER A 89 3.30 -1.52 -13.03
CA SER A 89 4.22 -2.22 -12.13
C SER A 89 5.43 -1.32 -11.84
N GLY A 90 6.02 -1.45 -10.64
CA GLY A 90 7.07 -0.61 -10.09
C GLY A 90 8.07 -0.02 -11.10
N ILE A 91 8.36 1.25 -10.93
CA ILE A 91 9.32 1.95 -11.78
C ILE A 91 10.72 1.54 -11.35
N THR A 92 11.45 0.88 -12.25
CA THR A 92 12.88 0.60 -12.05
C THR A 92 13.69 1.75 -12.58
N ASN A 93 14.47 2.36 -11.71
CA ASN A 93 15.40 3.43 -12.07
C ASN A 93 16.82 2.96 -11.83
N THR A 94 17.60 2.86 -12.89
CA THR A 94 18.98 2.40 -12.83
C THR A 94 19.91 3.57 -13.09
N THR A 95 20.80 3.84 -12.15
CA THR A 95 21.91 4.78 -12.34
C THR A 95 23.22 4.06 -12.07
N THR A 96 24.24 4.39 -12.83
CA THR A 96 25.58 3.89 -12.56
C THR A 96 26.27 4.82 -11.58
N ASN A 97 27.01 4.24 -10.66
CA ASN A 97 27.89 5.01 -9.81
C ASN A 97 28.92 5.73 -10.73
N PRO A 98 28.92 7.07 -10.82
CA PRO A 98 29.88 7.74 -11.67
C PRO A 98 31.28 7.35 -11.23
N ALA A 99 32.16 7.14 -12.22
CA ALA A 99 33.57 6.88 -11.97
C ALA A 99 34.19 8.11 -11.31
N VAL A 100 34.18 8.17 -10.00
CA VAL A 100 34.72 9.27 -9.23
C VAL A 100 36.09 8.89 -8.73
N THR A 101 37.08 9.50 -9.32
CA THR A 101 38.47 9.29 -8.95
C THR A 101 38.89 10.07 -7.70
N THR A 102 38.09 11.03 -7.20
CA THR A 102 38.64 11.97 -6.19
C THR A 102 37.69 12.50 -5.14
N ALA A 103 36.37 12.36 -5.25
CA ALA A 103 35.44 12.83 -4.22
C ALA A 103 34.30 11.83 -4.04
N ALA A 104 33.94 11.58 -2.80
CA ALA A 104 32.81 10.75 -2.47
C ALA A 104 31.51 11.38 -3.04
N THR A 105 31.10 10.93 -4.22
CA THR A 105 29.75 11.26 -4.70
C THR A 105 28.79 10.39 -3.94
N VAL A 106 28.08 11.00 -3.02
CA VAL A 106 27.12 10.34 -2.14
C VAL A 106 25.69 10.60 -2.59
N ALA A 107 25.48 11.37 -3.64
CA ALA A 107 24.15 11.76 -4.12
C ALA A 107 23.90 11.28 -5.56
N TYR A 108 22.76 10.61 -5.77
CA TYR A 108 22.32 10.08 -7.06
C TYR A 108 20.91 10.58 -7.36
N VAL A 109 20.71 11.14 -8.55
CA VAL A 109 19.41 11.64 -8.98
C VAL A 109 18.67 10.56 -9.75
N LEU A 110 17.47 10.24 -9.30
CA LEU A 110 16.56 9.35 -10.01
C LEU A 110 16.11 9.98 -11.32
N GLN A 111 16.20 9.25 -12.41
CA GLN A 111 15.84 9.71 -13.74
C GLN A 111 14.38 9.32 -14.07
N ASN A 112 13.70 10.18 -14.84
CA ASN A 112 12.34 9.92 -15.34
C ASN A 112 11.28 9.71 -14.26
N VAL A 113 11.52 10.20 -13.05
CA VAL A 113 10.56 10.19 -11.94
C VAL A 113 10.39 11.59 -11.37
N THR A 114 9.20 11.89 -10.88
CA THR A 114 8.90 13.15 -10.20
C THR A 114 9.02 12.98 -8.68
N ALA A 115 9.25 14.09 -7.98
CA ALA A 115 9.29 14.06 -6.50
C ALA A 115 7.97 13.56 -5.88
N ALA A 116 6.82 13.82 -6.52
CA ALA A 116 5.54 13.29 -6.10
C ALA A 116 5.49 11.74 -6.22
N GLN A 117 6.02 11.20 -7.32
CA GLN A 117 6.10 9.75 -7.50
C GLN A 117 6.99 9.09 -6.45
N VAL A 118 8.10 9.73 -6.12
CA VAL A 118 9.00 9.25 -5.05
C VAL A 118 8.29 9.24 -3.71
N ALA A 119 7.58 10.31 -3.36
CA ALA A 119 6.85 10.43 -2.09
C ALA A 119 5.72 9.38 -1.95
N ASP A 120 5.06 9.05 -3.08
CA ASP A 120 3.94 8.10 -3.11
C ASP A 120 4.38 6.65 -3.38
N SER A 121 5.67 6.35 -3.27
CA SER A 121 6.22 5.01 -3.52
C SER A 121 7.03 4.51 -2.33
N VAL A 122 7.09 3.20 -2.18
CA VAL A 122 8.13 2.55 -1.39
C VAL A 122 9.34 2.34 -2.31
N ILE A 123 10.51 2.74 -1.84
CA ILE A 123 11.73 2.71 -2.64
C ILE A 123 12.69 1.71 -2.04
N SER A 124 13.10 0.76 -2.86
CA SER A 124 14.16 -0.20 -2.55
C SER A 124 15.39 0.13 -3.38
N VAL A 125 16.52 0.36 -2.74
CA VAL A 125 17.78 0.74 -3.39
C VAL A 125 18.72 -0.44 -3.37
N PHE A 126 19.26 -0.77 -4.53
CA PHE A 126 20.19 -1.90 -4.71
C PHE A 126 21.53 -1.38 -5.25
N GLN A 127 22.61 -2.00 -4.81
CA GLN A 127 23.93 -1.85 -5.39
C GLN A 127 24.39 -3.22 -5.90
N ASP A 128 24.65 -3.34 -7.19
CA ASP A 128 25.03 -4.59 -7.85
C ASP A 128 24.10 -5.77 -7.51
N GLY A 129 22.79 -5.51 -7.49
CA GLY A 129 21.78 -6.50 -7.16
C GLY A 129 21.60 -6.79 -5.66
N THR A 130 22.45 -6.23 -4.79
CA THR A 130 22.33 -6.35 -3.34
C THR A 130 21.50 -5.21 -2.78
N LEU A 131 20.43 -5.52 -2.04
CA LEU A 131 19.60 -4.51 -1.39
C LEU A 131 20.39 -3.82 -0.27
N LEU A 132 20.30 -2.49 -0.25
CA LEU A 132 20.90 -1.66 0.80
C LEU A 132 19.91 -1.44 1.94
N ALA A 133 20.42 -1.40 3.17
CA ALA A 133 19.60 -1.06 4.32
C ALA A 133 19.14 0.41 4.26
N GLN A 134 17.93 0.69 4.71
CA GLN A 134 17.37 2.04 4.67
C GLN A 134 18.14 3.03 5.57
N THR A 135 18.94 2.55 6.50
CA THR A 135 19.85 3.36 7.32
C THR A 135 21.04 3.90 6.55
N ASP A 136 21.36 3.30 5.41
CA ASP A 136 22.56 3.62 4.64
C ASP A 136 22.35 4.79 3.66
N TYR A 137 21.10 5.15 3.42
CA TYR A 137 20.72 6.23 2.50
C TYR A 137 19.52 7.04 2.98
N ASN A 138 19.42 8.26 2.49
CA ASN A 138 18.26 9.15 2.65
C ASN A 138 17.75 9.58 1.28
N ILE A 139 16.44 9.73 1.15
CA ILE A 139 15.80 10.16 -0.08
C ILE A 139 15.11 11.49 0.15
N ALA A 140 15.51 12.48 -0.65
CA ALA A 140 14.92 13.82 -0.64
C ALA A 140 14.54 14.24 -2.07
N GLY A 141 13.24 14.41 -2.31
CA GLY A 141 12.73 14.63 -3.66
C GLY A 141 13.09 13.47 -4.58
N THR A 142 13.84 13.72 -5.64
CA THR A 142 14.33 12.70 -6.57
C THR A 142 15.78 12.29 -6.32
N THR A 143 16.38 12.70 -5.20
CA THR A 143 17.78 12.45 -4.90
C THR A 143 17.94 11.45 -3.78
N ILE A 144 18.72 10.40 -4.03
CA ILE A 144 19.17 9.43 -3.03
C ILE A 144 20.55 9.89 -2.56
N THR A 145 20.69 10.09 -1.25
CA THR A 145 21.97 10.49 -0.63
C THR A 145 22.43 9.39 0.32
N PHE A 146 23.62 8.87 0.10
CA PHE A 146 24.21 7.85 0.98
C PHE A 146 24.89 8.49 2.19
N ALA A 147 24.79 7.85 3.34
CA ALA A 147 25.45 8.29 4.59
C ALA A 147 26.98 8.18 4.48
N SER A 148 27.45 7.20 3.72
CA SER A 148 28.87 7.01 3.38
C SER A 148 28.99 6.62 1.91
N GLN A 149 30.15 6.81 1.32
CA GLN A 149 30.39 6.35 -0.04
C GLN A 149 30.15 4.84 -0.13
N PRO A 150 29.40 4.34 -1.13
CA PRO A 150 29.26 2.91 -1.35
C PRO A 150 30.62 2.24 -1.47
N ALA A 151 30.79 1.12 -0.77
CA ALA A 151 32.12 0.47 -0.60
C ALA A 151 32.80 0.10 -1.92
N THR A 152 32.03 -0.09 -2.99
CA THR A 152 32.57 -0.48 -4.30
C THR A 152 32.19 0.57 -5.34
N LEU A 153 33.19 1.14 -5.99
CA LEU A 153 33.01 2.12 -7.05
C LEU A 153 32.63 1.45 -8.38
N ASN A 154 31.95 2.19 -9.25
CA ASN A 154 31.55 1.77 -10.59
C ASN A 154 30.51 0.62 -10.65
N LEU A 155 29.85 0.30 -9.56
CA LEU A 155 28.72 -0.61 -9.58
C LEU A 155 27.39 0.11 -9.84
N PRO A 156 26.45 -0.51 -10.57
CA PRO A 156 25.17 0.09 -10.84
C PRO A 156 24.35 0.22 -9.56
N ILE A 157 23.76 1.40 -9.38
CA ILE A 157 22.75 1.64 -8.35
C ILE A 157 21.39 1.56 -9.02
N THR A 158 20.54 0.68 -8.54
CA THR A 158 19.18 0.50 -9.03
C THR A 158 18.20 0.84 -7.93
N ALA A 159 17.27 1.75 -8.20
CA ALA A 159 16.16 2.03 -7.32
C ALA A 159 14.87 1.47 -7.93
N ILE A 160 14.15 0.67 -7.16
CA ILE A 160 12.84 0.15 -7.53
C ILE A 160 11.80 0.93 -6.73
N LEU A 161 10.93 1.65 -7.43
CA LEU A 161 9.83 2.39 -6.84
C LEU A 161 8.57 1.54 -6.94
N THR A 162 8.05 1.09 -5.80
CA THR A 162 6.78 0.37 -5.73
C THR A 162 5.70 1.35 -5.29
N PRO A 163 4.76 1.72 -6.19
CA PRO A 163 3.71 2.67 -5.85
C PRO A 163 2.77 2.12 -4.79
N LYS A 164 2.36 2.96 -3.87
CA LYS A 164 1.29 2.68 -2.91
C LYS A 164 -0.04 2.79 -3.63
N GLU A 165 -0.66 1.68 -4.00
CA GLU A 165 -1.89 1.70 -4.79
C GLU A 165 -3.07 2.30 -4.04
N PHE A 166 -3.76 3.24 -4.68
CA PHE A 166 -5.01 3.80 -4.20
C PHE A 166 -6.12 2.75 -4.17
N TYR A 167 -6.88 2.71 -3.07
CA TYR A 167 -8.03 1.83 -2.91
C TYR A 167 -9.33 2.61 -2.79
N LYS A 168 -9.45 3.49 -1.81
CA LYS A 168 -10.70 4.22 -1.53
C LYS A 168 -10.43 5.66 -1.13
N LEU A 169 -11.22 6.58 -1.70
CA LEU A 169 -11.21 7.99 -1.35
C LEU A 169 -11.87 8.19 0.02
N GLY A 170 -11.20 8.93 0.88
CA GLY A 170 -11.75 9.45 2.13
C GLY A 170 -12.18 10.92 1.98
N THR A 171 -11.69 11.77 2.85
CA THR A 171 -11.99 13.22 2.84
C THR A 171 -11.08 13.99 1.89
N VAL A 172 -11.64 15.00 1.25
CA VAL A 172 -10.92 15.94 0.41
C VAL A 172 -10.89 17.29 1.13
N GLN A 173 -9.72 17.89 1.22
CA GLN A 173 -9.50 19.14 1.92
C GLN A 173 -8.87 20.17 0.98
N PHE A 174 -9.28 21.42 1.12
CA PHE A 174 -8.69 22.57 0.46
C PHE A 174 -7.95 23.42 1.47
N GLN A 175 -6.66 23.62 1.26
CA GLN A 175 -5.82 24.44 2.09
C GLN A 175 -5.87 25.89 1.60
N THR A 176 -6.57 26.74 2.35
CA THR A 176 -6.73 28.19 2.05
C THR A 176 -5.60 29.06 2.62
N GLY A 177 -4.68 28.49 3.38
CA GLY A 177 -3.52 29.18 4.01
C GLY A 177 -2.66 28.23 4.80
N ALA A 178 -1.64 28.73 5.46
CA ALA A 178 -0.67 27.89 6.19
C ALA A 178 -1.28 27.09 7.36
N LEU A 179 -2.43 27.49 7.88
CA LEU A 179 -3.02 26.94 9.12
C LEU A 179 -4.47 26.46 8.98
N PHE A 180 -5.12 26.71 7.84
CA PHE A 180 -6.54 26.38 7.68
C PHE A 180 -6.73 25.45 6.49
N SER A 181 -7.20 24.25 6.76
CA SER A 181 -7.74 23.35 5.75
C SER A 181 -9.26 23.26 5.93
N GLN A 182 -9.96 23.32 4.81
CA GLN A 182 -11.42 23.24 4.74
C GLN A 182 -11.80 21.96 4.02
N GLU A 183 -12.80 21.26 4.52
CA GLU A 183 -13.35 20.12 3.83
C GLU A 183 -14.07 20.56 2.56
N VAL A 184 -13.83 19.83 1.48
CA VAL A 184 -14.51 20.05 0.18
C VAL A 184 -15.66 19.07 0.09
N GLU A 185 -16.87 19.57 -0.14
CA GLU A 185 -18.07 18.75 -0.18
C GLU A 185 -18.16 17.94 -1.48
N ARG A 186 -18.48 16.67 -1.37
CA ARG A 186 -18.72 15.80 -2.53
C ARG A 186 -20.12 15.98 -3.05
N VAL A 187 -20.26 16.28 -4.34
CA VAL A 187 -21.56 16.40 -5.00
C VAL A 187 -21.68 15.44 -6.19
N THR A 188 -22.89 15.09 -6.55
CA THR A 188 -23.19 14.35 -7.78
C THR A 188 -23.22 15.29 -8.98
N ARG A 189 -23.01 14.77 -10.18
CA ARG A 189 -23.06 15.58 -11.40
C ARG A 189 -24.45 16.25 -11.61
N SER A 190 -25.53 15.58 -11.24
CA SER A 190 -26.88 16.15 -11.32
C SER A 190 -27.04 17.30 -10.34
N SER A 191 -26.60 17.18 -9.11
CA SER A 191 -26.66 18.26 -8.12
C SER A 191 -25.78 19.45 -8.51
N LEU A 192 -24.65 19.21 -9.16
CA LEU A 192 -23.77 20.28 -9.64
C LEU A 192 -24.51 21.26 -10.58
N PHE A 193 -25.27 20.75 -11.54
CA PHE A 193 -26.00 21.63 -12.47
C PHE A 193 -26.96 22.56 -11.74
N HIS A 194 -27.66 22.08 -10.72
CA HIS A 194 -28.56 22.92 -9.90
C HIS A 194 -27.76 23.95 -9.09
N LEU A 195 -26.64 23.57 -8.52
CA LEU A 195 -25.78 24.49 -7.75
C LEU A 195 -25.16 25.58 -8.61
N LEU A 196 -24.74 25.26 -9.84
CA LEU A 196 -24.16 26.22 -10.78
C LEU A 196 -25.20 27.19 -11.38
N SER A 197 -26.46 26.78 -11.48
CA SER A 197 -27.53 27.61 -12.08
C SER A 197 -28.01 28.73 -11.16
N SER A 198 -27.78 28.64 -9.86
CA SER A 198 -28.18 29.63 -8.86
C SER A 198 -26.98 30.45 -8.38
N ASN A 199 -27.11 31.77 -8.39
CA ASN A 199 -26.09 32.66 -7.85
C ASN A 199 -25.88 32.51 -6.33
N LEU A 200 -26.93 32.07 -5.61
CA LEU A 200 -26.89 31.93 -4.16
C LEU A 200 -26.16 30.65 -3.72
N THR A 201 -26.29 29.57 -4.49
CA THR A 201 -25.74 28.25 -4.17
C THR A 201 -24.45 27.91 -4.93
N ARG A 202 -23.98 28.85 -5.77
CA ARG A 202 -22.78 28.65 -6.58
C ARG A 202 -21.56 28.44 -5.70
N PRO A 203 -20.75 27.42 -5.99
CA PRO A 203 -19.54 27.16 -5.25
C PRO A 203 -18.58 28.36 -5.25
N SER A 204 -17.96 28.61 -4.12
CA SER A 204 -16.97 29.67 -3.92
C SER A 204 -15.66 29.07 -3.39
N THR A 205 -14.60 29.86 -3.33
CA THR A 205 -13.34 29.44 -2.70
C THR A 205 -13.50 29.22 -1.18
N THR A 206 -14.53 29.77 -0.56
CA THR A 206 -14.88 29.54 0.85
C THR A 206 -15.68 28.25 1.01
N TYR A 207 -16.49 27.88 0.02
CA TYR A 207 -17.32 26.66 0.03
C TYR A 207 -17.10 25.90 -1.27
N PRO A 208 -15.93 25.27 -1.43
CA PRO A 208 -15.64 24.49 -2.61
C PRO A 208 -16.38 23.15 -2.58
N ILE A 209 -16.69 22.65 -3.75
CA ILE A 209 -17.30 21.34 -3.95
C ILE A 209 -16.49 20.54 -4.96
N TYR A 210 -16.62 19.22 -4.94
CA TYR A 210 -15.98 18.37 -5.92
C TYR A 210 -16.89 17.27 -6.44
N ILE A 211 -16.59 16.84 -7.66
CA ILE A 211 -17.11 15.62 -8.26
C ILE A 211 -15.96 14.61 -8.33
N TYR A 212 -16.25 13.38 -8.00
CA TYR A 212 -15.30 12.27 -8.15
C TYR A 212 -15.74 11.37 -9.30
N GLU A 213 -15.00 11.41 -10.39
CA GLU A 213 -15.26 10.63 -11.59
C GLU A 213 -13.95 10.19 -12.22
N ASN A 214 -13.93 8.98 -12.75
CA ASN A 214 -12.77 8.41 -13.45
C ASN A 214 -11.46 8.49 -12.64
N ASN A 215 -11.55 8.22 -11.34
CA ASN A 215 -10.45 8.33 -10.39
C ASN A 215 -9.79 9.72 -10.32
N LYS A 216 -10.53 10.77 -10.66
CA LYS A 216 -10.08 12.16 -10.62
C LYS A 216 -11.07 13.02 -9.85
N LEU A 217 -10.56 14.11 -9.29
CA LEU A 217 -11.39 15.11 -8.62
C LEU A 217 -11.55 16.32 -9.56
N ILE A 218 -12.78 16.71 -9.80
CA ILE A 218 -13.11 17.96 -10.50
C ILE A 218 -13.63 18.91 -9.45
N VAL A 219 -12.85 19.93 -9.11
CA VAL A 219 -13.15 20.87 -8.02
C VAL A 219 -13.78 22.15 -8.60
N TYR A 220 -14.76 22.67 -7.91
CA TYR A 220 -15.41 23.95 -8.20
C TYR A 220 -15.31 24.89 -6.99
N PRO A 221 -15.04 26.19 -7.23
CA PRO A 221 -14.85 26.85 -8.51
C PRO A 221 -13.55 26.42 -9.21
N THR A 222 -13.55 26.46 -10.54
CA THR A 222 -12.40 26.06 -11.39
C THR A 222 -11.16 26.95 -11.22
N SER A 223 -11.27 28.04 -10.46
CA SER A 223 -10.13 28.87 -10.06
C SER A 223 -9.20 28.17 -9.05
N ILE A 224 -9.68 27.12 -8.37
CA ILE A 224 -8.87 26.30 -7.47
C ILE A 224 -8.07 25.32 -8.31
N GLN A 225 -6.76 25.54 -8.38
CA GLN A 225 -5.81 24.72 -9.15
C GLN A 225 -4.68 24.14 -8.28
N THR A 226 -4.62 24.53 -7.01
CA THR A 226 -3.61 24.06 -6.05
C THR A 226 -4.21 23.93 -4.66
N GLY A 227 -3.52 23.34 -3.73
CA GLY A 227 -3.92 23.27 -2.32
C GLY A 227 -4.97 22.20 -2.01
N ILE A 228 -5.22 21.26 -2.91
CA ILE A 228 -6.11 20.13 -2.64
C ILE A 228 -5.30 18.99 -2.05
N SER A 229 -5.69 18.55 -0.87
CA SER A 229 -5.16 17.37 -0.18
C SER A 229 -6.25 16.34 0.04
N VAL A 230 -5.88 15.08 0.10
CA VAL A 230 -6.80 13.95 0.14
C VAL A 230 -6.38 12.97 1.21
N ALA A 231 -7.28 12.63 2.10
CA ALA A 231 -7.15 11.42 2.89
C ALA A 231 -7.69 10.25 2.08
N TYR A 232 -6.94 9.18 2.01
CA TYR A 232 -7.34 7.99 1.25
C TYR A 232 -6.85 6.71 1.92
N ILE A 233 -7.42 5.61 1.51
CA ILE A 233 -7.00 4.29 1.92
C ILE A 233 -6.21 3.69 0.76
N ARG A 234 -5.01 3.21 1.05
CA ARG A 234 -4.17 2.49 0.09
C ARG A 234 -4.36 0.98 0.21
N LYS A 235 -4.02 0.25 -0.82
CA LYS A 235 -3.87 -1.20 -0.72
C LYS A 235 -2.62 -1.56 0.08
N PRO A 236 -2.61 -2.71 0.76
CA PRO A 236 -1.39 -3.23 1.36
C PRO A 236 -0.33 -3.53 0.28
N LEU A 237 0.93 -3.35 0.64
CA LEU A 237 2.04 -3.75 -0.21
C LEU A 237 2.12 -5.28 -0.26
N ASN A 238 2.50 -5.82 -1.41
CA ASN A 238 2.66 -7.26 -1.54
C ASN A 238 3.81 -7.75 -0.63
N PRO A 239 3.57 -8.75 0.21
CA PRO A 239 4.62 -9.34 1.01
C PRO A 239 5.62 -10.08 0.13
N ILE A 240 6.89 -9.96 0.45
CA ILE A 240 7.97 -10.63 -0.26
C ILE A 240 8.86 -11.32 0.77
N TRP A 241 8.93 -12.63 0.70
CA TRP A 241 9.98 -13.39 1.35
C TRP A 241 11.11 -13.56 0.34
N ALA A 242 12.13 -12.72 0.46
CA ALA A 242 13.31 -12.77 -0.40
C ALA A 242 14.27 -13.85 0.07
N PHE A 243 14.98 -14.46 -0.88
CA PHE A 243 15.88 -15.56 -0.61
C PHE A 243 17.08 -15.52 -1.54
N GLU A 244 18.17 -16.07 -1.06
CA GLU A 244 19.35 -16.40 -1.83
C GLU A 244 19.49 -17.90 -1.95
N VAL A 245 19.97 -18.38 -3.07
CA VAL A 245 20.24 -19.80 -3.27
C VAL A 245 21.68 -20.08 -2.88
N ASN A 246 21.89 -20.89 -1.86
CA ASN A 246 23.22 -21.34 -1.52
C ASN A 246 23.69 -22.37 -2.56
N ASN A 247 24.69 -21.99 -3.35
CA ASN A 247 25.23 -22.80 -4.43
C ASN A 247 25.86 -24.14 -3.96
N ALA A 248 26.18 -24.28 -2.67
CA ALA A 248 26.80 -25.50 -2.14
C ALA A 248 25.79 -26.62 -1.88
N ASN A 249 24.56 -26.26 -1.50
CA ASN A 249 23.52 -27.24 -1.12
C ASN A 249 22.14 -26.96 -1.72
N ASN A 250 22.01 -25.98 -2.63
CA ASN A 250 20.76 -25.50 -3.22
C ASN A 250 19.67 -25.13 -2.22
N ALA A 251 20.05 -24.79 -0.98
CA ALA A 251 19.12 -24.36 0.05
C ALA A 251 18.75 -22.88 -0.13
N TYR A 252 17.50 -22.54 0.15
CA TYR A 252 17.04 -21.16 0.20
C TYR A 252 17.40 -20.54 1.54
N THR A 253 18.21 -19.49 1.51
CA THR A 253 18.58 -18.70 2.68
C THR A 253 17.76 -17.41 2.68
N PHE A 254 17.18 -17.06 3.82
CA PHE A 254 16.40 -15.83 3.96
C PHE A 254 17.30 -14.60 3.76
N ASN A 255 16.83 -13.68 2.90
CA ASN A 255 17.46 -12.37 2.71
C ASN A 255 16.53 -11.30 3.31
N GLU A 256 16.89 -10.81 4.50
CA GLU A 256 16.11 -9.79 5.22
C GLU A 256 15.99 -8.50 4.41
N GLY A 257 17.08 -8.09 3.79
CA GLY A 257 17.13 -6.85 3.04
C GLY A 257 16.18 -6.78 1.83
N GLY A 258 15.94 -7.90 1.15
CA GLY A 258 15.01 -8.00 0.01
C GLY A 258 13.57 -8.31 0.40
N SER A 259 13.30 -8.50 1.68
CA SER A 259 12.00 -8.96 2.15
C SER A 259 11.07 -7.81 2.50
N GLN A 260 9.79 -7.97 2.16
CA GLN A 260 8.70 -7.08 2.55
C GLN A 260 7.76 -7.84 3.50
N ASN A 261 7.56 -7.31 4.70
CA ASN A 261 6.66 -7.91 5.67
C ASN A 261 5.19 -7.73 5.26
N PHE A 262 4.33 -8.58 5.82
CA PHE A 262 2.88 -8.39 5.74
C PHE A 262 2.47 -7.10 6.43
N GLU A 263 1.58 -6.36 5.81
CA GLU A 263 1.00 -5.13 6.35
C GLU A 263 -0.40 -5.41 6.90
N LEU A 264 -0.48 -6.21 7.94
CA LEU A 264 -1.73 -6.54 8.63
C LEU A 264 -1.60 -6.25 10.13
N HIS A 265 -2.73 -6.10 10.80
CA HIS A 265 -2.74 -5.98 12.23
C HIS A 265 -2.21 -7.28 12.88
N PRO A 266 -1.39 -7.20 13.94
CA PRO A 266 -0.80 -8.39 14.57
C PRO A 266 -1.84 -9.44 15.04
N ALA A 267 -3.06 -9.02 15.37
CA ALA A 267 -4.15 -9.91 15.76
C ALA A 267 -4.58 -10.88 14.63
N ASP A 268 -4.34 -10.53 13.37
CA ASP A 268 -4.79 -11.31 12.22
C ASP A 268 -3.74 -12.31 11.72
N GLN A 269 -2.66 -12.50 12.49
CA GLN A 269 -1.59 -13.42 12.13
C GLN A 269 -2.09 -14.86 11.97
N THR A 270 -2.98 -15.31 12.85
CA THR A 270 -3.54 -16.67 12.80
C THR A 270 -4.39 -16.85 11.55
N GLU A 271 -5.28 -15.90 11.25
CA GLU A 271 -6.11 -15.93 10.05
C GLU A 271 -5.25 -15.94 8.78
N LEU A 272 -4.20 -15.13 8.74
CA LEU A 272 -3.27 -15.10 7.62
C LEU A 272 -2.62 -16.47 7.37
N VAL A 273 -2.12 -17.12 8.43
CA VAL A 273 -1.51 -18.45 8.32
C VAL A 273 -2.52 -19.48 7.80
N LEU A 274 -3.75 -19.47 8.33
CA LEU A 274 -4.82 -20.38 7.90
C LEU A 274 -5.19 -20.17 6.41
N LYS A 275 -5.32 -18.92 5.97
CA LYS A 275 -5.59 -18.61 4.56
C LYS A 275 -4.45 -19.05 3.63
N ILE A 276 -3.20 -18.83 4.03
CA ILE A 276 -2.05 -19.31 3.25
C ILE A 276 -2.07 -20.84 3.15
N LEU A 277 -2.38 -21.55 4.24
CA LEU A 277 -2.50 -23.00 4.22
C LEU A 277 -3.66 -23.49 3.34
N LEU A 278 -4.78 -22.77 3.33
CA LEU A 278 -5.91 -23.05 2.44
C LEU A 278 -5.48 -22.98 0.97
N TYR A 279 -4.80 -21.89 0.59
CA TYR A 279 -4.29 -21.73 -0.78
C TYR A 279 -3.19 -22.74 -1.11
N SER A 280 -2.35 -23.08 -0.15
CA SER A 280 -1.32 -24.12 -0.29
C SER A 280 -1.94 -25.50 -0.53
N GLY A 281 -3.03 -25.80 0.13
CA GLY A 281 -3.79 -27.03 -0.08
C GLY A 281 -4.33 -27.16 -1.51
N ILE A 282 -4.76 -26.04 -2.10
CA ILE A 282 -5.17 -26.00 -3.51
C ILE A 282 -3.97 -26.24 -4.45
N VAL A 283 -2.86 -25.54 -4.18
CA VAL A 283 -1.63 -25.65 -5.00
C VAL A 283 -1.07 -27.08 -4.94
N ILE A 284 -1.07 -27.69 -3.77
CA ILE A 284 -0.57 -29.07 -3.55
C ILE A 284 -1.61 -30.13 -3.99
N ASN A 285 -2.83 -29.67 -4.32
CA ASN A 285 -3.94 -30.53 -4.71
C ASN A 285 -4.35 -31.55 -3.62
N ASP A 286 -4.27 -31.13 -2.34
CA ASP A 286 -4.64 -31.95 -1.19
C ASP A 286 -5.99 -31.51 -0.61
N PRO A 287 -7.05 -32.32 -0.83
CA PRO A 287 -8.40 -31.96 -0.38
C PRO A 287 -8.53 -31.91 1.15
N THR A 288 -7.69 -32.60 1.91
CA THR A 288 -7.80 -32.64 3.39
C THR A 288 -7.25 -31.35 4.01
N ILE A 289 -6.19 -30.77 3.46
CA ILE A 289 -5.67 -29.47 3.87
C ILE A 289 -6.68 -28.36 3.57
N ILE A 290 -7.27 -28.41 2.36
CA ILE A 290 -8.31 -27.44 1.96
C ILE A 290 -9.49 -27.47 2.91
N GLN A 291 -10.00 -28.66 3.24
CA GLN A 291 -11.15 -28.81 4.13
C GLN A 291 -10.83 -28.35 5.55
N ALA A 292 -9.67 -28.73 6.11
CA ALA A 292 -9.28 -28.33 7.44
C ALA A 292 -9.08 -26.81 7.55
N ALA A 293 -8.39 -26.20 6.61
CA ALA A 293 -8.16 -24.75 6.59
C ALA A 293 -9.47 -23.97 6.37
N ALA A 294 -10.34 -24.43 5.45
CA ALA A 294 -11.65 -23.82 5.21
C ALA A 294 -12.56 -23.85 6.44
N ALA A 295 -12.60 -24.98 7.16
CA ALA A 295 -13.40 -25.12 8.38
C ALA A 295 -12.94 -24.15 9.48
N GLN A 296 -11.63 -23.98 9.66
CA GLN A 296 -11.09 -23.06 10.66
C GLN A 296 -11.34 -21.59 10.29
N VAL A 297 -11.14 -21.20 9.03
CA VAL A 297 -11.44 -19.85 8.56
C VAL A 297 -12.93 -19.52 8.75
N GLN A 298 -13.81 -20.47 8.45
CA GLN A 298 -15.25 -20.30 8.62
C GLN A 298 -15.65 -20.18 10.10
N GLN A 299 -15.01 -20.95 10.98
CA GLN A 299 -15.21 -20.85 12.42
C GLN A 299 -14.72 -19.49 12.96
N GLU A 300 -13.59 -19.01 12.52
CA GLU A 300 -13.03 -17.72 12.92
C GLU A 300 -13.89 -16.55 12.46
N GLN A 301 -14.39 -16.58 11.21
CA GLN A 301 -15.34 -15.60 10.70
C GLN A 301 -16.67 -15.60 11.46
N ASN A 302 -17.15 -16.77 11.89
CA ASN A 302 -18.36 -16.87 12.71
C ASN A 302 -18.14 -16.30 14.12
N ASN A 303 -16.97 -16.54 14.72
CA ASN A 303 -16.61 -15.99 16.03
C ASN A 303 -16.45 -14.47 15.99
N GLN A 304 -15.98 -13.90 14.86
CA GLN A 304 -15.89 -12.45 14.69
C GLN A 304 -17.26 -11.79 14.48
N LYS A 305 -18.27 -12.54 14.03
CA LYS A 305 -19.62 -12.03 13.74
C LYS A 305 -20.61 -12.24 14.90
N SER A 306 -20.26 -13.06 15.88
CA SER A 306 -21.07 -13.29 17.08
C SER A 306 -20.72 -12.29 18.18
#